data_636b3c6421ebeedc578291f271c0f4d9
#
_entry.id   636b3c6421ebeedc578291f271c0f4d9
#
_cell.length_a   1.000
_cell.length_b   1.000
_cell.length_c   1.000
_cell.angle_alpha   90.00
_cell.angle_beta   90.00
_cell.angle_gamma   90.00
#
_symmetry.space_group_name_H-M   'P 1'
#
loop_
_entity.id
_entity.type
_entity.pdbx_description
1 polymer ?
#
loop_
_entity_poly.entity_id
_entity_poly.type
_entity_poly.pdbx_seq_one_letter_code
_entity_poly.pdbx_strand_id
1 'polypeptide(L)'
;MPPERKLTVRQYSAGGLVVDEQGRILLIRARDLRDRPVWTLPKGTLASRESSEEAALREVREETGWRCEIVRELEEVTYWFQREDRRVRKSVRWFLMRPLEQVGEHDHEVDEVAWLERTEALNRLRYASDRRLVETLGWLDRIPRV
;
A
#
# COMPACT_ATOMS: atom_id res chain seq x y z
N MET A 1 3.55 10.59 -41.34
CA MET A 1 4.36 10.79 -40.11
C MET A 1 3.87 9.82 -39.07
N PRO A 2 4.75 9.00 -38.51
CA PRO A 2 4.33 8.16 -37.41
C PRO A 2 3.94 9.07 -36.22
N PRO A 3 2.88 8.73 -35.47
CA PRO A 3 2.52 9.48 -34.30
C PRO A 3 3.70 9.48 -33.32
N GLU A 4 3.95 10.60 -32.70
CA GLU A 4 4.97 10.70 -31.67
C GLU A 4 4.64 9.67 -30.58
N ARG A 5 5.60 8.80 -30.29
CA ARG A 5 5.46 7.85 -29.20
C ARG A 5 5.56 8.62 -27.88
N LYS A 6 4.50 8.55 -27.06
CA LYS A 6 4.56 9.10 -25.72
C LYS A 6 5.66 8.37 -24.94
N LEU A 7 6.51 9.13 -24.27
CA LEU A 7 7.56 8.58 -23.46
C LEU A 7 6.94 7.77 -22.30
N THR A 8 7.38 6.53 -22.15
CA THR A 8 6.95 5.68 -21.04
C THR A 8 7.91 5.86 -19.86
N VAL A 9 7.34 6.23 -18.72
CA VAL A 9 8.08 6.33 -17.46
C VAL A 9 7.64 5.16 -16.58
N ARG A 10 8.61 4.46 -15.98
CA ARG A 10 8.35 3.35 -15.05
C ARG A 10 8.55 3.84 -13.63
N GLN A 11 7.56 3.56 -12.77
CA GLN A 11 7.63 3.86 -11.34
C GLN A 11 7.45 2.58 -10.53
N TYR A 12 8.24 2.45 -9.49
CA TYR A 12 8.21 1.29 -8.59
C TYR A 12 7.89 1.75 -7.19
N SER A 13 6.90 1.09 -6.60
CA SER A 13 6.47 1.32 -5.23
C SER A 13 6.37 0.00 -4.50
N ALA A 14 6.32 0.09 -3.19
CA ALA A 14 6.08 -1.07 -2.34
C ALA A 14 5.21 -0.66 -1.16
N GLY A 15 4.43 -1.59 -0.67
CA GLY A 15 3.53 -1.33 0.43
C GLY A 15 3.20 -2.57 1.24
N GLY A 16 2.44 -2.35 2.28
CA GLY A 16 2.11 -3.39 3.23
C GLY A 16 0.63 -3.53 3.49
N LEU A 17 0.19 -4.78 3.55
CA LEU A 17 -1.09 -5.16 4.09
C LEU A 17 -0.81 -5.65 5.51
N VAL A 18 -1.08 -4.79 6.49
CA VAL A 18 -0.74 -5.04 7.89
C VAL A 18 -1.96 -5.58 8.60
N VAL A 19 -1.82 -6.77 9.18
CA VAL A 19 -2.91 -7.46 9.88
C VAL A 19 -2.46 -7.78 11.29
N ASP A 20 -3.24 -7.37 12.28
CA ASP A 20 -2.94 -7.64 13.70
C ASP A 20 -3.47 -9.01 14.14
N GLU A 21 -3.25 -9.35 15.41
CA GLU A 21 -3.66 -10.62 15.98
C GLU A 21 -5.18 -10.83 16.00
N GLN A 22 -5.95 -9.74 16.00
CA GLN A 22 -7.41 -9.79 15.95
C GLN A 22 -7.95 -9.81 14.51
N GLY A 23 -7.07 -9.82 13.52
CA GLY A 23 -7.46 -9.78 12.10
C GLY A 23 -7.84 -8.40 11.59
N ARG A 24 -7.55 -7.34 12.34
CA ARG A 24 -7.82 -5.97 11.90
C ARG A 24 -6.74 -5.51 10.94
N ILE A 25 -7.14 -4.69 10.00
CA ILE A 25 -6.30 -4.21 8.91
C ILE A 25 -6.00 -2.74 9.12
N LEU A 26 -4.74 -2.37 8.90
CA LEU A 26 -4.27 -1.00 9.06
C LEU A 26 -4.45 -0.23 7.76
N LEU A 27 -5.29 0.80 7.79
CA LEU A 27 -5.56 1.69 6.66
C LEU A 27 -5.09 3.10 6.97
N ILE A 28 -4.79 3.85 5.92
CA ILE A 28 -4.53 5.28 6.00
C ILE A 28 -5.61 6.04 5.22
N ARG A 29 -5.93 7.24 5.68
CA ARG A 29 -6.70 8.20 4.90
C ARG A 29 -5.72 9.27 4.43
N ALA A 30 -5.60 9.40 3.12
CA ALA A 30 -4.69 10.33 2.48
C ALA A 30 -5.45 11.10 1.39
N ARG A 31 -4.76 11.88 0.60
CA ARG A 31 -5.36 12.69 -0.47
C ARG A 31 -5.02 12.09 -1.83
N ASP A 32 -6.02 11.99 -2.71
CA ASP A 32 -5.79 11.60 -4.10
C ASP A 32 -5.26 12.79 -4.91
N LEU A 33 -5.04 12.58 -6.21
CA LEU A 33 -4.52 13.62 -7.10
C LEU A 33 -5.45 14.84 -7.26
N ARG A 34 -6.73 14.70 -6.87
CA ARG A 34 -7.72 15.78 -6.87
C ARG A 34 -7.95 16.36 -5.48
N ASP A 35 -7.02 16.08 -4.57
CA ASP A 35 -7.07 16.54 -3.17
C ASP A 35 -8.32 16.06 -2.41
N ARG A 36 -8.85 14.88 -2.78
CA ARG A 36 -9.99 14.28 -2.09
C ARG A 36 -9.51 13.27 -1.07
N PRO A 37 -10.10 13.21 0.13
CA PRO A 37 -9.71 12.21 1.12
C PRO A 37 -10.13 10.81 0.65
N VAL A 38 -9.19 9.86 0.71
CA VAL A 38 -9.43 8.48 0.31
C VAL A 38 -8.76 7.53 1.29
N TRP A 39 -9.40 6.41 1.56
CA TRP A 39 -8.82 5.33 2.36
C TRP A 39 -8.06 4.36 1.46
N THR A 40 -6.83 4.08 1.82
CA THR A 40 -5.94 3.21 1.06
C THR A 40 -5.07 2.37 1.98
N LEU A 41 -4.41 1.38 1.40
CA LEU A 41 -3.33 0.67 2.07
C LEU A 41 -2.04 1.51 1.99
N PRO A 42 -1.18 1.50 3.02
CA PRO A 42 0.06 2.27 3.01
C PRO A 42 1.06 1.74 1.99
N LYS A 43 1.65 2.64 1.22
CA LYS A 43 2.65 2.34 0.19
C LYS A 43 3.40 3.61 -0.22
N GLY A 44 4.52 3.43 -0.87
CA GLY A 44 5.25 4.56 -1.45
C GLY A 44 6.37 4.13 -2.37
N THR A 45 7.01 5.11 -2.98
CA THR A 45 8.06 4.94 -4.00
C THR A 45 9.35 4.41 -3.39
N LEU A 46 10.01 3.50 -4.10
CA LEU A 46 11.34 3.02 -3.72
C LEU A 46 12.36 4.16 -3.78
N ALA A 47 13.15 4.28 -2.73
CA ALA A 47 14.31 5.16 -2.73
C ALA A 47 15.46 4.50 -3.51
N SER A 48 16.46 5.31 -3.87
CA SER A 48 17.65 4.81 -4.56
C SER A 48 18.33 3.69 -3.76
N ARG A 49 18.62 2.57 -4.41
CA ARG A 49 19.26 1.39 -3.82
C ARG A 49 18.48 0.69 -2.72
N GLU A 50 17.20 1.00 -2.60
CA GLU A 50 16.31 0.37 -1.64
C GLU A 50 15.68 -0.87 -2.27
N SER A 51 15.62 -1.98 -1.54
CA SER A 51 14.84 -3.14 -1.98
C SER A 51 13.35 -2.87 -1.80
N SER A 52 12.51 -3.67 -2.45
CA SER A 52 11.06 -3.56 -2.28
C SER A 52 10.65 -3.83 -0.83
N GLU A 53 11.29 -4.79 -0.18
CA GLU A 53 11.05 -5.14 1.22
C GLU A 53 11.38 -3.96 2.16
N GLU A 54 12.55 -3.36 1.96
CA GLU A 54 12.97 -2.20 2.74
C GLU A 54 12.03 -1.01 2.54
N ALA A 55 11.65 -0.75 1.28
CA ALA A 55 10.74 0.33 0.94
C ALA A 55 9.36 0.11 1.58
N ALA A 56 8.84 -1.12 1.51
CA ALA A 56 7.53 -1.43 2.10
C ALA A 56 7.53 -1.20 3.61
N LEU A 57 8.55 -1.69 4.30
CA LEU A 57 8.66 -1.50 5.76
C LEU A 57 8.82 -0.03 6.14
N ARG A 58 9.63 0.72 5.39
CA ARG A 58 9.85 2.14 5.62
C ARG A 58 8.59 2.96 5.38
N GLU A 59 7.92 2.73 4.25
CA GLU A 59 6.70 3.48 3.91
C GLU A 59 5.56 3.20 4.89
N VAL A 60 5.38 1.95 5.31
CA VAL A 60 4.37 1.61 6.31
C VAL A 60 4.68 2.35 7.62
N ARG A 61 5.92 2.36 8.05
CA ARG A 61 6.31 3.07 9.28
C ARG A 61 6.07 4.58 9.17
N GLU A 62 6.47 5.19 8.04
CA GLU A 62 6.29 6.64 7.84
C GLU A 62 4.82 7.02 7.77
N GLU A 63 4.02 6.26 7.04
CA GLU A 63 2.61 6.60 6.84
C GLU A 63 1.71 6.20 8.01
N THR A 64 2.08 5.23 8.81
CA THR A 64 1.22 4.72 9.89
C THR A 64 1.78 4.89 11.29
N GLY A 65 3.08 5.05 11.43
CA GLY A 65 3.76 5.06 12.73
C GLY A 65 4.04 3.68 13.30
N TRP A 66 3.80 2.62 12.52
CA TRP A 66 4.01 1.25 12.98
C TRP A 66 5.22 0.59 12.36
N ARG A 67 6.08 0.03 13.21
CA ARG A 67 7.15 -0.87 12.81
C ARG A 67 6.57 -2.27 12.69
N CYS A 68 6.78 -2.87 11.53
CA CYS A 68 6.19 -4.16 11.18
C CYS A 68 7.27 -5.15 10.75
N GLU A 69 6.91 -6.41 10.63
CA GLU A 69 7.73 -7.41 9.98
C GLU A 69 6.97 -8.03 8.82
N ILE A 70 7.69 -8.43 7.79
CA ILE A 70 7.13 -9.08 6.62
C ILE A 70 6.86 -10.55 6.94
N VAL A 71 5.60 -10.98 6.72
CA VAL A 71 5.22 -12.38 6.83
C VAL A 71 5.50 -13.09 5.50
N ARG A 72 5.11 -12.46 4.39
CA ARG A 72 5.38 -12.98 3.05
C ARG A 72 5.07 -11.96 1.98
N GLU A 73 5.54 -12.21 0.77
CA GLU A 73 5.22 -11.42 -0.41
C GLU A 73 3.81 -11.78 -0.91
N LEU A 74 3.07 -10.75 -1.30
CA LEU A 74 1.79 -10.87 -1.98
C LEU A 74 1.99 -10.59 -3.47
N GLU A 75 0.92 -10.35 -4.21
CA GLU A 75 1.02 -10.07 -5.63
C GLU A 75 1.62 -8.71 -5.94
N GLU A 76 2.20 -8.58 -7.13
CA GLU A 76 2.58 -7.30 -7.71
C GLU A 76 1.41 -6.78 -8.53
N VAL A 77 1.05 -5.51 -8.34
CA VAL A 77 -0.02 -4.86 -9.08
C VAL A 77 0.58 -3.82 -10.01
N THR A 78 0.25 -3.90 -11.29
CA THR A 78 0.73 -2.94 -12.29
C THR A 78 -0.46 -2.22 -12.89
N TYR A 79 -0.35 -0.90 -13.01
CA TYR A 79 -1.36 -0.09 -13.67
C TYR A 79 -0.70 1.05 -14.45
N TRP A 80 -1.49 1.59 -15.40
CA TRP A 80 -1.04 2.63 -16.32
C TRP A 80 -1.88 3.87 -16.11
N PHE A 81 -1.23 5.04 -16.19
CA PHE A 81 -1.93 6.31 -16.22
C PHE A 81 -1.14 7.31 -17.05
N GLN A 82 -1.79 8.41 -17.41
CA GLN A 82 -1.15 9.51 -18.13
C GLN A 82 -0.94 10.67 -17.19
N ARG A 83 0.24 11.26 -17.27
CA ARG A 83 0.59 12.45 -16.52
C ARG A 83 1.32 13.39 -17.48
N GLU A 84 0.68 14.52 -17.80
CA GLU A 84 1.16 15.44 -18.83
C GLU A 84 1.31 14.70 -20.17
N ASP A 85 2.47 14.77 -20.81
CA ASP A 85 2.75 14.10 -22.08
C ASP A 85 3.35 12.69 -21.89
N ARG A 86 3.33 12.17 -20.68
CA ARG A 86 4.00 10.90 -20.34
C ARG A 86 3.00 9.83 -20.01
N ARG A 87 3.29 8.64 -20.50
CA ARG A 87 2.60 7.42 -20.12
C ARG A 87 3.36 6.81 -18.94
N VAL A 88 2.69 6.62 -17.81
CA VAL A 88 3.32 6.08 -16.60
C VAL A 88 2.87 4.65 -16.39
N ARG A 89 3.85 3.74 -16.25
CA ARG A 89 3.62 2.37 -15.82
C ARG A 89 4.07 2.26 -14.36
N LYS A 90 3.12 2.06 -13.47
CA LYS A 90 3.40 1.94 -12.05
C LYS A 90 3.23 0.51 -11.58
N SER A 91 4.25 -0.04 -10.96
CA SER A 91 4.22 -1.36 -10.35
C SER A 91 4.35 -1.23 -8.85
N VAL A 92 3.45 -1.87 -8.12
CA VAL A 92 3.46 -1.88 -6.65
C VAL A 92 3.63 -3.31 -6.17
N ARG A 93 4.68 -3.55 -5.41
CA ARG A 93 4.90 -4.84 -4.75
C ARG A 93 4.33 -4.79 -3.35
N TRP A 94 3.44 -5.73 -3.04
CA TRP A 94 2.74 -5.78 -1.77
C TRP A 94 3.26 -6.90 -0.89
N PHE A 95 3.31 -6.63 0.41
CA PHE A 95 3.76 -7.60 1.42
C PHE A 95 2.73 -7.71 2.52
N LEU A 96 2.44 -8.95 2.93
CA LEU A 96 1.69 -9.18 4.14
C LEU A 96 2.60 -8.92 5.33
N MET A 97 2.15 -8.11 6.27
CA MET A 97 2.94 -7.70 7.42
C MET A 97 2.20 -7.93 8.72
N ARG A 98 2.97 -8.09 9.78
CA ARG A 98 2.51 -8.18 11.15
C ARG A 98 3.05 -6.97 11.92
N PRO A 99 2.21 -6.25 12.69
CA PRO A 99 2.70 -5.12 13.49
C PRO A 99 3.54 -5.62 14.67
N LEU A 100 4.63 -4.92 14.94
CA LEU A 100 5.51 -5.20 16.08
C LEU A 100 5.31 -4.19 17.19
N GLU A 101 5.42 -2.89 16.87
CA GLU A 101 5.22 -1.82 17.86
C GLU A 101 4.90 -0.51 17.15
N GLN A 102 4.18 0.34 17.85
CA GLN A 102 3.97 1.72 17.40
C GLN A 102 5.21 2.52 17.81
N VAL A 103 5.91 3.09 16.81
CA VAL A 103 7.17 3.79 17.03
C VAL A 103 7.06 5.31 16.85
N GLY A 104 5.91 5.79 16.43
CA GLY A 104 5.69 7.21 16.22
C GLY A 104 4.33 7.50 15.68
N GLU A 105 4.16 8.72 15.18
CA GLU A 105 2.95 9.15 14.51
C GLU A 105 3.13 9.01 13.00
N HIS A 106 2.01 9.02 12.27
CA HIS A 106 2.03 9.06 10.81
C HIS A 106 2.56 10.41 10.33
N ASP A 107 3.04 10.47 9.10
CA ASP A 107 3.53 11.71 8.52
C ASP A 107 2.38 12.68 8.19
N HIS A 108 2.74 13.90 7.78
CA HIS A 108 1.78 14.97 7.52
C HIS A 108 0.96 14.76 6.23
N GLU A 109 1.36 13.83 5.36
CA GLU A 109 0.62 13.50 4.14
C GLU A 109 -0.57 12.60 4.41
N VAL A 110 -0.62 12.02 5.61
CA VAL A 110 -1.70 11.13 6.05
C VAL A 110 -2.57 11.87 7.05
N ASP A 111 -3.87 11.93 6.78
CA ASP A 111 -4.84 12.62 7.66
C ASP A 111 -5.22 11.76 8.86
N GLU A 112 -5.32 10.45 8.68
CA GLU A 112 -5.80 9.53 9.71
C GLU A 112 -5.28 8.12 9.47
N VAL A 113 -5.04 7.38 10.54
CA VAL A 113 -4.69 5.96 10.52
C VAL A 113 -5.74 5.20 11.32
N ALA A 114 -6.20 4.07 10.81
CA ALA A 114 -7.21 3.28 11.50
C ALA A 114 -6.95 1.79 11.38
N TRP A 115 -7.19 1.08 12.47
CA TRP A 115 -7.30 -0.38 12.49
C TRP A 115 -8.76 -0.75 12.28
N LEU A 116 -9.07 -1.44 11.20
CA LEU A 116 -10.45 -1.76 10.83
C LEU A 116 -10.67 -3.25 10.69
N GLU A 117 -11.85 -3.70 11.10
CA GLU A 117 -12.33 -5.04 10.78
C GLU A 117 -12.37 -5.21 9.26
N ARG A 118 -12.19 -6.44 8.79
CA ARG A 118 -12.10 -6.73 7.35
C ARG A 118 -13.28 -6.16 6.56
N THR A 119 -14.50 -6.34 7.04
CA THR A 119 -15.71 -5.85 6.36
C THR A 119 -15.69 -4.33 6.24
N GLU A 120 -15.32 -3.63 7.31
CA GLU A 120 -15.24 -2.19 7.32
C GLU A 120 -14.10 -1.68 6.42
N ALA A 121 -12.96 -2.36 6.42
CA ALA A 121 -11.86 -2.03 5.52
C ALA A 121 -12.30 -2.12 4.06
N LEU A 122 -12.97 -3.19 3.69
CA LEU A 122 -13.50 -3.38 2.33
C LEU A 122 -14.49 -2.28 1.93
N ASN A 123 -15.31 -1.82 2.88
CA ASN A 123 -16.27 -0.75 2.62
C ASN A 123 -15.60 0.61 2.41
N ARG A 124 -14.49 0.87 3.09
CA ARG A 124 -13.81 2.16 3.04
C ARG A 124 -12.77 2.28 1.94
N LEU A 125 -12.11 1.18 1.57
CA LEU A 125 -11.06 1.21 0.56
C LEU A 125 -11.58 1.74 -0.77
N ARG A 126 -10.91 2.77 -1.28
CA ARG A 126 -11.30 3.46 -2.52
C ARG A 126 -10.97 2.65 -3.76
N TYR A 127 -9.81 1.98 -3.77
CA TYR A 127 -9.29 1.35 -4.98
C TYR A 127 -9.62 -0.14 -5.04
N ALA A 128 -10.06 -0.59 -6.22
CA ALA A 128 -10.41 -1.99 -6.44
C ALA A 128 -9.22 -2.93 -6.21
N SER A 129 -8.00 -2.50 -6.56
CA SER A 129 -6.79 -3.29 -6.34
C SER A 129 -6.51 -3.52 -4.85
N ASP A 130 -6.73 -2.50 -4.02
CA ASP A 130 -6.56 -2.62 -2.56
C ASP A 130 -7.61 -3.56 -1.99
N ARG A 131 -8.87 -3.43 -2.43
CA ARG A 131 -9.96 -4.33 -1.99
C ARG A 131 -9.67 -5.77 -2.38
N ARG A 132 -9.13 -6.00 -3.58
CA ARG A 132 -8.77 -7.34 -4.03
C ARG A 132 -7.71 -7.97 -3.14
N LEU A 133 -6.70 -7.20 -2.74
CA LEU A 133 -5.68 -7.69 -1.81
C LEU A 133 -6.31 -8.11 -0.48
N VAL A 134 -7.20 -7.29 0.07
CA VAL A 134 -7.89 -7.62 1.33
C VAL A 134 -8.79 -8.85 1.17
N GLU A 135 -9.47 -8.98 0.05
CA GLU A 135 -10.33 -10.14 -0.23
C GLU A 135 -9.53 -11.45 -0.27
N THR A 136 -8.29 -11.41 -0.77
CA THR A 136 -7.43 -12.60 -0.80
C THR A 136 -7.03 -13.08 0.60
N LEU A 137 -7.22 -12.24 1.63
CA LEU A 137 -6.95 -12.61 3.02
C LEU A 137 -7.95 -13.62 3.62
N GLY A 138 -9.02 -13.96 2.92
CA GLY A 138 -10.01 -14.91 3.43
C GLY A 138 -9.45 -16.27 3.83
N TRP A 139 -8.23 -16.60 3.42
CA TRP A 139 -7.52 -17.80 3.79
C TRP A 139 -6.39 -17.55 4.81
N LEU A 140 -6.16 -16.30 5.22
CA LEU A 140 -5.14 -15.94 6.21
C LEU A 140 -5.47 -16.39 7.63
N ASP A 141 -6.71 -16.76 7.89
CA ASP A 141 -7.11 -17.43 9.14
C ASP A 141 -6.33 -18.72 9.35
N ARG A 142 -5.62 -19.18 8.32
CA ARG A 142 -4.79 -20.39 8.36
C ARG A 142 -3.31 -20.12 8.56
N ILE A 143 -2.88 -18.84 8.68
CA ILE A 143 -1.49 -18.54 8.99
C ILE A 143 -1.24 -18.89 10.45
N PRO A 144 -0.21 -19.72 10.73
CA PRO A 144 0.09 -20.07 12.10
C PRO A 144 0.38 -18.81 12.92
N ARG A 145 -0.37 -18.63 13.99
CA ARG A 145 -0.06 -17.60 14.97
C ARG A 145 1.16 -18.06 15.74
N VAL A 146 2.21 -17.30 15.63
CA VAL A 146 3.45 -17.57 16.36
C VAL A 146 3.38 -16.88 17.71
#